data_4a0f200adc07b443acb7b1ca632fda6a
#
_entry.id   4a0f200adc07b443acb7b1ca632fda6a
#
_cell.length_a   1.000
_cell.length_b   1.000
_cell.length_c   1.000
_cell.angle_alpha   90.00
_cell.angle_beta   90.00
_cell.angle_gamma   90.00
#
_symmetry.space_group_name_H-M   'P 1'
#
loop_
_entity.id
_entity.type
_entity.pdbx_description
1 polymer ?
#
loop_
_entity_poly.entity_id
_entity_poly.type
_entity_poly.pdbx_seq_one_letter_code
_entity_poly.pdbx_strand_id
1 'polypeptide(L)'
;QAAGVSVATVSRYLNKKGYVSNESRDSIQTAIESLQYKPNLIARSLSTKQSNIIGLILPDITNPFFPELARAVEDIALTNGYTVVLCNSDQKSLKEKQYIEMLTQKYVAGFILTSSLLKTDYYKSLGVPIVGLDRATSIPFPTVSTDNKKGAKLATEYLIKCGSRNIV
;
A
#
# COMPACT_ATOMS: atom_id res chain seq x y z
N GLN A 1 -27.80 -20.16 -2.68
CA GLN A 1 -28.85 -21.23 -2.55
C GLN A 1 -28.67 -22.04 -1.27
N ALA A 2 -27.45 -22.45 -0.90
CA ALA A 2 -27.23 -23.33 0.27
C ALA A 2 -27.70 -22.73 1.62
N ALA A 3 -27.67 -21.41 1.78
CA ALA A 3 -28.10 -20.73 3.01
C ALA A 3 -29.60 -20.34 3.02
N GLY A 4 -30.37 -20.64 1.96
CA GLY A 4 -31.80 -20.30 1.87
C GLY A 4 -32.13 -18.80 1.86
N VAL A 5 -31.16 -17.93 1.71
CA VAL A 5 -31.33 -16.46 1.70
C VAL A 5 -30.93 -15.82 0.38
N SER A 6 -31.32 -14.57 0.17
CA SER A 6 -30.99 -13.84 -1.05
C SER A 6 -29.49 -13.54 -1.16
N VAL A 7 -28.99 -13.42 -2.40
CA VAL A 7 -27.59 -13.00 -2.66
C VAL A 7 -27.26 -11.66 -2.00
N ALA A 8 -28.23 -10.73 -1.96
CA ALA A 8 -28.07 -9.44 -1.31
C ALA A 8 -27.88 -9.59 0.21
N THR A 9 -28.59 -10.53 0.86
CA THR A 9 -28.43 -10.82 2.29
C THR A 9 -27.08 -11.43 2.58
N VAL A 10 -26.61 -12.39 1.77
CA VAL A 10 -25.26 -12.96 1.88
C VAL A 10 -24.19 -11.87 1.70
N SER A 11 -24.35 -10.99 0.73
CA SER A 11 -23.42 -9.88 0.49
C SER A 11 -23.37 -8.92 1.68
N ARG A 12 -24.50 -8.57 2.28
CA ARG A 12 -24.56 -7.74 3.49
C ARG A 12 -23.82 -8.40 4.65
N TYR A 13 -24.05 -9.69 4.87
CA TYR A 13 -23.38 -10.46 5.92
C TYR A 13 -21.86 -10.47 5.73
N LEU A 14 -21.37 -10.87 4.56
CA LEU A 14 -19.95 -10.96 4.25
C LEU A 14 -19.22 -9.62 4.31
N ASN A 15 -19.90 -8.54 3.92
CA ASN A 15 -19.33 -7.19 3.92
C ASN A 15 -19.56 -6.43 5.23
N LYS A 16 -20.25 -7.02 6.22
CA LYS A 16 -20.64 -6.37 7.48
C LYS A 16 -21.38 -5.03 7.25
N LYS A 17 -22.17 -4.93 6.19
CA LYS A 17 -22.92 -3.72 5.81
C LYS A 17 -24.41 -3.99 5.86
N GLY A 18 -25.14 -3.17 6.65
CA GLY A 18 -26.59 -3.25 6.77
C GLY A 18 -27.08 -4.35 7.71
N TYR A 19 -28.40 -4.39 7.89
CA TYR A 19 -29.05 -5.32 8.80
C TYR A 19 -29.16 -6.72 8.19
N VAL A 20 -28.84 -7.75 8.97
CA VAL A 20 -29.08 -9.17 8.68
C VAL A 20 -29.62 -9.80 9.96
N SER A 21 -30.79 -10.47 9.92
CA SER A 21 -31.38 -11.14 11.07
C SER A 21 -30.46 -12.24 11.62
N ASN A 22 -30.60 -12.56 12.91
CA ASN A 22 -29.79 -13.62 13.54
C ASN A 22 -30.00 -14.98 12.85
N GLU A 23 -31.23 -15.34 12.51
CA GLU A 23 -31.56 -16.55 11.78
C GLU A 23 -30.84 -16.64 10.42
N SER A 24 -30.83 -15.54 9.66
CA SER A 24 -30.10 -15.47 8.39
C SER A 24 -28.59 -15.54 8.59
N ARG A 25 -28.05 -14.97 9.68
CA ARG A 25 -26.62 -15.08 10.00
C ARG A 25 -26.21 -16.50 10.27
N ASP A 26 -26.98 -17.22 11.09
CA ASP A 26 -26.70 -18.62 11.45
C ASP A 26 -26.77 -19.52 10.20
N SER A 27 -27.80 -19.33 9.36
CA SER A 27 -27.94 -20.08 8.10
C SER A 27 -26.78 -19.83 7.15
N ILE A 28 -26.31 -18.57 7.01
CA ILE A 28 -25.16 -18.21 6.17
C ILE A 28 -23.86 -18.79 6.74
N GLN A 29 -23.67 -18.70 8.06
CA GLN A 29 -22.47 -19.22 8.72
C GLN A 29 -22.37 -20.74 8.54
N THR A 30 -23.45 -21.47 8.78
CA THR A 30 -23.53 -22.93 8.57
C THR A 30 -23.21 -23.31 7.11
N ALA A 31 -23.74 -22.55 6.17
CA ALA A 31 -23.46 -22.78 4.73
C ALA A 31 -22.01 -22.50 4.37
N ILE A 32 -21.39 -21.46 4.94
CA ILE A 32 -19.96 -21.13 4.74
C ILE A 32 -19.09 -22.28 5.25
N GLU A 33 -19.36 -22.78 6.45
CA GLU A 33 -18.60 -23.87 7.08
C GLU A 33 -18.75 -25.18 6.31
N SER A 34 -19.99 -25.57 5.98
CA SER A 34 -20.26 -26.82 5.25
C SER A 34 -19.65 -26.85 3.85
N LEU A 35 -19.59 -25.71 3.16
CA LEU A 35 -19.02 -25.56 1.82
C LEU A 35 -17.53 -25.22 1.86
N GLN A 36 -16.93 -25.00 3.02
CA GLN A 36 -15.58 -24.44 3.17
C GLN A 36 -15.38 -23.18 2.29
N TYR A 37 -16.45 -22.37 2.20
CA TYR A 37 -16.48 -21.23 1.30
C TYR A 37 -15.49 -20.14 1.75
N LYS A 38 -14.57 -19.80 0.86
CA LYS A 38 -13.68 -18.64 1.02
C LYS A 38 -14.12 -17.55 0.04
N PRO A 39 -14.43 -16.32 0.55
CA PRO A 39 -14.77 -15.21 -0.34
C PRO A 39 -13.69 -14.99 -1.39
N ASN A 40 -14.08 -14.94 -2.66
CA ASN A 40 -13.15 -14.64 -3.73
C ASN A 40 -12.86 -13.14 -3.76
N LEU A 41 -11.68 -12.74 -3.25
CA LEU A 41 -11.25 -11.35 -3.19
C LEU A 41 -11.12 -10.72 -4.59
N ILE A 42 -10.78 -11.51 -5.61
CA ILE A 42 -10.67 -11.03 -7.00
C ILE A 42 -12.07 -10.67 -7.53
N ALA A 43 -13.06 -11.57 -7.35
CA ALA A 43 -14.44 -11.28 -7.77
C ALA A 43 -15.00 -10.05 -7.02
N ARG A 44 -14.63 -9.87 -5.75
CA ARG A 44 -15.01 -8.70 -4.96
C ARG A 44 -14.36 -7.43 -5.51
N SER A 45 -13.06 -7.46 -5.81
CA SER A 45 -12.36 -6.28 -6.34
C SER A 45 -12.90 -5.85 -7.71
N LEU A 46 -13.30 -6.79 -8.55
CA LEU A 46 -13.95 -6.50 -9.82
C LEU A 46 -15.30 -5.79 -9.64
N SER A 47 -16.12 -6.23 -8.66
CA SER A 47 -17.45 -5.64 -8.42
C SER A 47 -17.38 -4.27 -7.73
N THR A 48 -16.41 -4.08 -6.84
CA THR A 48 -16.25 -2.82 -6.07
C THR A 48 -15.27 -1.84 -6.72
N LYS A 49 -14.51 -2.27 -7.73
CA LYS A 49 -13.37 -1.54 -8.31
C LYS A 49 -12.35 -1.11 -7.25
N GLN A 50 -12.19 -1.91 -6.21
CA GLN A 50 -11.28 -1.66 -5.10
C GLN A 50 -10.64 -2.97 -4.66
N SER A 51 -9.33 -2.95 -4.41
CA SER A 51 -8.61 -4.05 -3.79
C SER A 51 -7.95 -3.59 -2.50
N ASN A 52 -7.51 -4.53 -1.67
CA ASN A 52 -6.72 -4.25 -0.48
C ASN A 52 -5.21 -4.36 -0.80
N ILE A 53 -4.80 -3.87 -1.96
CA ILE A 53 -3.40 -3.89 -2.40
C ILE A 53 -2.82 -2.49 -2.30
N ILE A 54 -1.64 -2.36 -1.69
CA ILE A 54 -0.82 -1.16 -1.70
C ILE A 54 0.42 -1.44 -2.54
N GLY A 55 0.70 -0.61 -3.54
CA GLY A 55 1.94 -0.66 -4.30
C GLY A 55 3.05 0.10 -3.57
N LEU A 56 4.13 -0.59 -3.18
CA LEU A 56 5.32 0.04 -2.64
C LEU A 56 6.42 0.03 -3.71
N ILE A 57 6.77 1.20 -4.25
CA ILE A 57 7.78 1.32 -5.31
C ILE A 57 9.08 1.83 -4.73
N LEU A 58 10.11 1.01 -4.82
CA LEU A 58 11.46 1.25 -4.32
C LEU A 58 12.45 1.41 -5.48
N PRO A 59 13.49 2.22 -5.32
CA PRO A 59 14.50 2.40 -6.36
C PRO A 59 15.49 1.23 -6.45
N ASP A 60 15.83 0.61 -5.30
CA ASP A 60 16.84 -0.45 -5.25
C ASP A 60 16.67 -1.29 -3.98
N ILE A 61 16.25 -2.54 -4.16
CA ILE A 61 16.05 -3.49 -3.04
C ILE A 61 17.38 -4.02 -2.46
N THR A 62 18.51 -3.81 -3.12
CA THR A 62 19.82 -4.26 -2.62
C THR A 62 20.41 -3.31 -1.58
N ASN A 63 19.95 -2.05 -1.54
CA ASN A 63 20.31 -1.12 -0.48
C ASN A 63 19.55 -1.49 0.81
N PRO A 64 20.23 -1.81 1.93
CA PRO A 64 19.62 -2.31 3.17
C PRO A 64 18.58 -1.37 3.80
N PHE A 65 18.61 -0.10 3.51
CA PHE A 65 17.60 0.87 3.96
C PHE A 65 16.19 0.51 3.46
N PHE A 66 16.05 0.11 2.19
CA PHE A 66 14.73 -0.13 1.60
C PHE A 66 14.03 -1.41 2.08
N PRO A 67 14.70 -2.54 2.32
CA PRO A 67 14.11 -3.71 2.96
C PRO A 67 13.56 -3.43 4.37
N GLU A 68 14.26 -2.65 5.21
CA GLU A 68 13.76 -2.26 6.53
C GLU A 68 12.49 -1.40 6.42
N LEU A 69 12.51 -0.43 5.51
CA LEU A 69 11.36 0.41 5.22
C LEU A 69 10.17 -0.41 4.69
N ALA A 70 10.44 -1.36 3.78
CA ALA A 70 9.41 -2.23 3.22
C ALA A 70 8.77 -3.09 4.31
N ARG A 71 9.55 -3.63 5.25
CA ARG A 71 9.06 -4.39 6.38
C ARG A 71 8.14 -3.57 7.27
N ALA A 72 8.56 -2.34 7.62
CA ALA A 72 7.73 -1.45 8.45
C ALA A 72 6.39 -1.11 7.77
N VAL A 73 6.40 -0.88 6.46
CA VAL A 73 5.18 -0.65 5.67
C VAL A 73 4.29 -1.90 5.65
N GLU A 74 4.89 -3.07 5.44
CA GLU A 74 4.17 -4.36 5.37
C GLU A 74 3.50 -4.70 6.70
N ASP A 75 4.20 -4.59 7.83
CA ASP A 75 3.67 -4.86 9.17
C ASP A 75 2.40 -4.02 9.46
N ILE A 76 2.43 -2.72 9.14
CA ILE A 76 1.29 -1.82 9.33
C ILE A 76 0.17 -2.12 8.33
N ALA A 77 0.51 -2.38 7.08
CA ALA A 77 -0.47 -2.71 6.05
C ALA A 77 -1.23 -3.99 6.40
N LEU A 78 -0.53 -5.05 6.81
CA LEU A 78 -1.10 -6.33 7.19
C LEU A 78 -2.07 -6.19 8.36
N THR A 79 -1.68 -5.45 9.41
CA THR A 79 -2.53 -5.17 10.58
C THR A 79 -3.84 -4.47 10.19
N ASN A 80 -3.82 -3.67 9.12
CA ASN A 80 -4.98 -2.96 8.59
C ASN A 80 -5.70 -3.72 7.44
N GLY A 81 -5.36 -4.97 7.19
CA GLY A 81 -6.00 -5.82 6.18
C GLY A 81 -5.59 -5.51 4.74
N TYR A 82 -4.43 -4.89 4.55
CA TYR A 82 -3.84 -4.63 3.23
C TYR A 82 -2.68 -5.58 2.94
N THR A 83 -2.47 -5.86 1.66
CA THR A 83 -1.31 -6.59 1.14
C THR A 83 -0.41 -5.61 0.42
N VAL A 84 0.89 -5.65 0.73
CA VAL A 84 1.88 -4.83 0.02
C VAL A 84 2.46 -5.60 -1.16
N VAL A 85 2.45 -4.98 -2.33
CA VAL A 85 3.19 -5.45 -3.50
C VAL A 85 4.43 -4.59 -3.66
N LEU A 86 5.59 -5.18 -3.39
CA LEU A 86 6.88 -4.52 -3.54
C LEU A 86 7.29 -4.52 -5.01
N CYS A 87 7.66 -3.35 -5.52
CA CYS A 87 8.09 -3.12 -6.89
C CYS A 87 9.47 -2.46 -6.89
N ASN A 88 10.48 -3.14 -7.42
CA ASN A 88 11.83 -2.60 -7.54
C ASN A 88 12.03 -1.94 -8.91
N SER A 89 12.10 -0.62 -8.94
CA SER A 89 12.16 0.16 -10.19
C SER A 89 13.55 0.23 -10.83
N ASP A 90 14.63 -0.13 -10.09
CA ASP A 90 16.02 0.04 -10.52
C ASP A 90 16.34 1.46 -10.99
N GLN A 91 15.69 2.46 -10.41
CA GLN A 91 15.78 3.87 -10.82
C GLN A 91 15.45 4.10 -12.31
N LYS A 92 14.65 3.22 -12.92
CA LYS A 92 14.23 3.32 -14.33
C LYS A 92 12.78 3.77 -14.41
N SER A 93 12.56 4.94 -15.02
CA SER A 93 11.21 5.53 -15.18
C SER A 93 10.24 4.61 -15.95
N LEU A 94 10.73 3.90 -16.94
CA LEU A 94 9.93 2.95 -17.71
C LEU A 94 9.43 1.80 -16.84
N LYS A 95 10.30 1.24 -15.98
CA LYS A 95 9.96 0.15 -15.07
C LYS A 95 8.99 0.60 -13.98
N GLU A 96 9.19 1.80 -13.42
CA GLU A 96 8.26 2.42 -12.50
C GLU A 96 6.87 2.56 -13.13
N LYS A 97 6.80 3.10 -14.36
CA LYS A 97 5.56 3.25 -15.10
C LYS A 97 4.84 1.92 -15.31
N GLN A 98 5.55 0.88 -15.73
CA GLN A 98 4.99 -0.47 -15.94
C GLN A 98 4.36 -1.04 -14.67
N TYR A 99 5.02 -0.91 -13.50
CA TYR A 99 4.47 -1.36 -12.22
C TYR A 99 3.20 -0.58 -11.84
N ILE A 100 3.23 0.74 -12.01
CA ILE A 100 2.06 1.59 -11.71
C ILE A 100 0.87 1.18 -12.59
N GLU A 101 1.07 1.05 -13.91
CA GLU A 101 0.01 0.64 -14.84
C GLU A 101 -0.55 -0.74 -14.50
N MET A 102 0.31 -1.72 -14.22
CA MET A 102 -0.09 -3.08 -13.88
C MET A 102 -0.91 -3.13 -12.59
N LEU A 103 -0.51 -2.39 -11.55
CA LEU A 103 -1.21 -2.36 -10.27
C LEU A 103 -2.50 -1.54 -10.34
N THR A 104 -2.54 -0.48 -11.13
CA THR A 104 -3.76 0.30 -11.37
C THR A 104 -4.85 -0.56 -12.04
N GLN A 105 -4.48 -1.40 -13.01
CA GLN A 105 -5.41 -2.37 -13.62
C GLN A 105 -5.95 -3.39 -12.61
N LYS A 106 -5.26 -3.61 -11.50
CA LYS A 106 -5.70 -4.51 -10.40
C LYS A 106 -6.45 -3.76 -9.29
N TYR A 107 -6.91 -2.53 -9.57
CA TYR A 107 -7.64 -1.68 -8.63
C TYR A 107 -6.89 -1.45 -7.31
N VAL A 108 -5.57 -1.20 -7.40
CA VAL A 108 -4.74 -0.89 -6.23
C VAL A 108 -5.37 0.21 -5.36
N ALA A 109 -5.28 0.06 -4.03
CA ALA A 109 -5.83 1.03 -3.09
C ALA A 109 -5.03 2.35 -3.06
N GLY A 110 -3.74 2.28 -3.37
CA GLY A 110 -2.84 3.42 -3.43
C GLY A 110 -1.39 3.02 -3.61
N PHE A 111 -0.53 4.03 -3.74
CA PHE A 111 0.91 3.83 -3.88
C PHE A 111 1.69 4.53 -2.77
N ILE A 112 2.76 3.89 -2.32
CA ILE A 112 3.85 4.49 -1.55
C ILE A 112 5.06 4.54 -2.47
N LEU A 113 5.59 5.74 -2.74
CA LEU A 113 6.71 5.97 -3.66
C LEU A 113 7.90 6.49 -2.88
N THR A 114 9.05 5.81 -2.96
CA THR A 114 10.32 6.29 -2.42
C THR A 114 11.18 6.97 -3.51
N SER A 115 10.69 6.97 -4.73
CA SER A 115 11.21 7.71 -5.89
C SER A 115 10.04 8.18 -6.76
N SER A 116 10.27 9.23 -7.53
CA SER A 116 9.27 9.75 -8.45
C SER A 116 9.99 10.16 -9.73
N LEU A 117 10.05 9.23 -10.67
CA LEU A 117 10.83 9.36 -11.90
C LEU A 117 9.99 9.85 -13.10
N LEU A 118 8.67 9.92 -12.94
CA LEU A 118 7.74 10.33 -13.99
C LEU A 118 7.30 11.78 -13.79
N LYS A 119 6.67 12.34 -14.81
CA LYS A 119 6.13 13.71 -14.74
C LYS A 119 4.95 13.78 -13.76
N THR A 120 4.82 14.91 -13.08
CA THR A 120 3.74 15.19 -12.12
C THR A 120 2.33 14.89 -12.66
N ASP A 121 2.07 15.28 -13.91
CA ASP A 121 0.76 15.08 -14.54
C ASP A 121 0.39 13.60 -14.71
N TYR A 122 1.39 12.74 -14.92
CA TYR A 122 1.16 11.30 -14.96
C TYR A 122 0.61 10.78 -13.62
N TYR A 123 1.25 11.13 -12.51
CA TYR A 123 0.78 10.68 -11.18
C TYR A 123 -0.61 11.25 -10.84
N LYS A 124 -0.88 12.51 -11.20
CA LYS A 124 -2.19 13.13 -11.00
C LYS A 124 -3.29 12.43 -11.80
N SER A 125 -2.97 11.90 -12.99
CA SER A 125 -3.93 11.20 -13.84
C SER A 125 -4.34 9.82 -13.35
N LEU A 126 -3.63 9.24 -12.36
CA LEU A 126 -3.89 7.88 -11.88
C LEU A 126 -5.20 7.74 -11.10
N GLY A 127 -5.68 8.82 -10.48
CA GLY A 127 -6.95 8.81 -9.74
C GLY A 127 -6.93 7.93 -8.47
N VAL A 128 -5.74 7.53 -7.99
CA VAL A 128 -5.55 6.75 -6.75
C VAL A 128 -4.68 7.52 -5.76
N PRO A 129 -4.84 7.29 -4.44
CA PRO A 129 -3.99 7.91 -3.42
C PRO A 129 -2.52 7.59 -3.63
N ILE A 130 -1.66 8.60 -3.46
CA ILE A 130 -0.20 8.45 -3.53
C ILE A 130 0.42 9.16 -2.33
N VAL A 131 1.38 8.51 -1.69
CA VAL A 131 2.21 9.07 -0.61
C VAL A 131 3.68 8.93 -1.00
N GLY A 132 4.42 10.03 -0.91
CA GLY A 132 5.88 10.02 -1.02
C GLY A 132 6.52 9.60 0.30
N LEU A 133 7.62 8.87 0.23
CA LEU A 133 8.36 8.44 1.41
C LEU A 133 9.85 8.65 1.21
N ASP A 134 10.53 9.16 2.26
CA ASP A 134 11.97 9.44 2.35
C ASP A 134 12.45 10.67 1.56
N ARG A 135 12.12 10.80 0.29
CA ARG A 135 12.62 11.92 -0.52
C ARG A 135 11.55 12.98 -0.71
N ALA A 136 11.92 14.24 -0.43
CA ALA A 136 11.10 15.37 -0.83
C ALA A 136 11.00 15.39 -2.35
N THR A 137 9.80 15.20 -2.86
CA THR A 137 9.52 15.26 -4.29
C THR A 137 8.98 16.63 -4.65
N SER A 138 9.26 17.10 -5.87
CA SER A 138 8.62 18.30 -6.42
C SER A 138 7.13 18.07 -6.77
N ILE A 139 6.62 16.88 -6.47
CA ILE A 139 5.27 16.45 -6.82
C ILE A 139 4.32 16.77 -5.66
N PRO A 140 3.13 17.35 -5.91
CA PRO A 140 2.21 17.83 -4.89
C PRO A 140 1.34 16.69 -4.32
N PHE A 141 1.94 15.68 -3.74
CA PHE A 141 1.24 14.70 -2.90
C PHE A 141 1.87 14.62 -1.51
N PRO A 142 1.12 14.17 -0.49
CA PRO A 142 1.63 14.02 0.87
C PRO A 142 2.94 13.23 0.88
N THR A 143 3.94 13.74 1.61
CA THR A 143 5.24 13.08 1.71
C THR A 143 5.66 12.98 3.16
N VAL A 144 6.12 11.81 3.58
CA VAL A 144 6.76 11.56 4.86
C VAL A 144 8.26 11.51 4.63
N SER A 145 9.01 12.39 5.31
CA SER A 145 10.47 12.47 5.19
C SER A 145 11.12 12.79 6.53
N THR A 146 12.40 12.46 6.66
CA THR A 146 13.23 12.85 7.77
C THR A 146 13.87 14.21 7.49
N ASP A 147 14.13 14.99 8.56
CA ASP A 147 14.91 16.23 8.45
C ASP A 147 16.42 15.91 8.36
N ASN A 148 16.83 15.43 7.18
CA ASN A 148 18.21 15.03 6.90
C ASN A 148 19.17 16.20 7.07
N LYS A 149 18.75 17.45 6.77
CA LYS A 149 19.58 18.64 6.94
C LYS A 149 19.89 18.91 8.41
N LYS A 150 18.88 18.81 9.27
CA LYS A 150 19.06 18.94 10.72
C LYS A 150 19.91 17.81 11.27
N GLY A 151 19.67 16.57 10.84
CA GLY A 151 20.46 15.40 11.22
C GLY A 151 21.94 15.54 10.86
N ALA A 152 22.26 15.91 9.62
CA ALA A 152 23.62 16.14 9.16
C ALA A 152 24.30 17.27 9.94
N LYS A 153 23.59 18.37 10.19
CA LYS A 153 24.11 19.49 11.02
C LYS A 153 24.49 19.02 12.42
N LEU A 154 23.59 18.30 13.10
CA LEU A 154 23.84 17.80 14.46
C LEU A 154 25.03 16.84 14.51
N ALA A 155 25.14 15.93 13.55
CA ALA A 155 26.27 15.00 13.46
C ALA A 155 27.60 15.76 13.27
N THR A 156 27.63 16.74 12.38
CA THR A 156 28.83 17.58 12.13
C THR A 156 29.22 18.39 13.37
N GLU A 157 28.25 19.02 14.02
CA GLU A 157 28.52 19.79 15.28
C GLU A 157 29.05 18.87 16.37
N TYR A 158 28.58 17.62 16.47
CA TYR A 158 29.09 16.65 17.44
C TYR A 158 30.53 16.27 17.15
N LEU A 159 30.88 15.99 15.88
CA LEU A 159 32.28 15.70 15.49
C LEU A 159 33.21 16.85 15.79
N ILE A 160 32.81 18.09 15.54
CA ILE A 160 33.60 19.28 15.88
C ILE A 160 33.83 19.39 17.39
N LYS A 161 32.77 19.16 18.20
CA LYS A 161 32.89 19.13 19.67
C LYS A 161 33.86 18.06 20.16
N CYS A 162 33.93 16.92 19.50
CA CYS A 162 34.88 15.85 19.81
C CYS A 162 36.32 16.15 19.34
N GLY A 163 36.59 17.34 18.78
CA GLY A 163 37.93 17.78 18.35
C GLY A 163 38.28 17.36 16.90
N SER A 164 37.35 16.82 16.13
CA SER A 164 37.60 16.51 14.73
C SER A 164 37.78 17.79 13.92
N ARG A 165 38.92 17.90 13.20
CA ARG A 165 39.21 19.06 12.35
C ARG A 165 39.15 18.79 10.86
N ASN A 166 39.29 17.55 10.46
CA ASN A 166 39.18 17.09 9.07
C ASN A 166 37.94 16.19 8.96
N ILE A 167 36.81 16.77 8.56
CA ILE A 167 35.55 16.08 8.38
C ILE A 167 35.31 15.98 6.88
N VAL A 168 35.22 14.74 6.36
CA VAL A 168 34.98 14.42 4.95
C VAL A 168 33.62 13.81 4.79
#